data_98e007f706376fded58072365e669968
#
_entry.id   98e007f706376fded58072365e669968
#
_cell.length_a   1.000
_cell.length_b   1.000
_cell.length_c   1.000
_cell.angle_alpha   90.00
_cell.angle_beta   90.00
_cell.angle_gamma   90.00
#
_symmetry.space_group_name_H-M   'P 1'
#
loop_
_entity.id
_entity.type
_entity.pdbx_description
1 polymer ?
#
loop_
_entity_poly.entity_id
_entity_poly.type
_entity_poly.pdbx_seq_one_letter_code
_entity_poly.pdbx_strand_id
1 'polypeptide(L)'
;MRRKVLITMASLAAAMLVSACGKQENTTANAPAAASDAQASAAPAGKGPMGVAFVYIGNPGDAGWTYAHEQGAKAVEAKYGDKVTVTRVENVPEGADSERVFRDLASKGNKLVFGTSFGYMDSMVKTAADFPDVTFEHATGFKSAPNLGTYDVRTYEGAHLAGVVGGHVTKSNVIGYVASVPIPEVIRNIDAFTIAAREVNPKVKVKVVWINSWFDPGKERQAAESLVGQGADVLMQNVDSAVVMQVAEEKKIHAFGWDSDMSKFGPNAHLASAAIDWSKYYIRTVDEVMQGTWKNTPVWGGIKEDEINLVAINDKAVPEAARKAVAARHDAIRDGKYDPFTGPIKGQDGKEIVPAGKTMNDDEKHQINWFVEGVEGSLPKQ
;
A
#
# COMPACT_ATOMS: atom_id res chain seq x y z
N MET A 1 54.76 14.09 -10.72
CA MET A 1 55.11 15.24 -11.55
C MET A 1 53.94 16.22 -11.53
N ARG A 2 54.28 17.44 -11.13
CA ARG A 2 53.35 18.57 -10.97
C ARG A 2 53.00 19.17 -12.34
N ARG A 3 51.75 19.67 -12.52
CA ARG A 3 51.52 20.97 -13.15
C ARG A 3 50.15 21.51 -12.78
N LYS A 4 50.18 22.56 -11.95
CA LYS A 4 49.12 23.56 -11.76
C LYS A 4 49.15 24.54 -12.92
N VAL A 5 48.02 25.05 -13.37
CA VAL A 5 47.89 26.32 -14.06
C VAL A 5 46.72 27.08 -13.50
N LEU A 6 47.01 28.17 -12.82
CA LEU A 6 46.11 29.30 -12.52
C LEU A 6 46.20 30.32 -13.66
N ILE A 7 45.15 31.06 -14.01
CA ILE A 7 45.13 32.44 -14.56
C ILE A 7 43.66 32.91 -14.40
N THR A 8 43.31 33.75 -13.52
CA THR A 8 43.33 35.22 -13.29
C THR A 8 42.22 36.01 -13.97
N MET A 9 41.57 36.78 -13.12
CA MET A 9 40.53 37.82 -13.26
C MET A 9 40.77 38.86 -14.39
N ALA A 10 39.66 39.45 -14.87
CA ALA A 10 39.58 40.90 -15.04
C ALA A 10 38.15 41.40 -15.07
N SER A 11 37.88 42.34 -14.20
CA SER A 11 36.70 43.19 -14.08
C SER A 11 36.75 44.34 -15.11
N LEU A 12 35.60 44.84 -15.58
CA LEU A 12 35.47 46.27 -15.84
C LEU A 12 33.99 46.71 -15.82
N ALA A 13 33.74 47.71 -15.00
CA ALA A 13 32.48 48.48 -14.88
C ALA A 13 32.52 49.71 -15.83
N ALA A 14 31.39 50.13 -16.33
CA ALA A 14 31.17 51.55 -16.65
C ALA A 14 29.67 51.87 -16.64
N ALA A 15 29.33 52.84 -15.82
CA ALA A 15 28.06 53.53 -15.72
C ALA A 15 28.00 54.71 -16.75
N MET A 16 26.80 55.12 -17.14
CA MET A 16 26.46 56.56 -17.27
C MET A 16 24.95 56.80 -17.39
N LEU A 17 24.54 57.77 -16.61
CA LEU A 17 23.28 58.46 -16.48
C LEU A 17 22.85 59.23 -17.72
N VAL A 18 21.56 59.53 -17.90
CA VAL A 18 21.03 60.87 -18.09
C VAL A 18 19.53 60.96 -17.78
N SER A 19 19.18 62.02 -17.07
CA SER A 19 17.88 62.48 -16.60
C SER A 19 17.03 63.14 -17.68
N ALA A 20 15.70 63.14 -17.50
CA ALA A 20 14.88 64.34 -17.79
C ALA A 20 13.57 64.29 -16.99
N CYS A 21 13.31 65.36 -16.30
CA CYS A 21 12.13 65.72 -15.49
C CYS A 21 10.89 66.02 -16.34
N GLY A 22 9.71 65.76 -15.79
CA GLY A 22 8.44 66.34 -16.19
C GLY A 22 7.39 66.16 -15.06
N LYS A 23 7.21 67.23 -14.29
CA LYS A 23 6.16 67.37 -13.28
C LYS A 23 4.82 67.65 -13.91
N GLN A 24 3.76 66.99 -13.43
CA GLN A 24 2.47 67.66 -13.29
C GLN A 24 1.61 66.98 -12.21
N GLU A 25 1.19 67.78 -11.22
CA GLU A 25 0.22 67.48 -10.18
C GLU A 25 -1.21 67.54 -10.75
N ASN A 26 -2.12 66.68 -10.37
CA ASN A 26 -3.21 67.02 -9.46
C ASN A 26 -4.31 65.94 -9.36
N THR A 27 -4.78 65.85 -8.13
CA THR A 27 -6.12 65.59 -7.59
C THR A 27 -6.69 64.17 -7.50
N THR A 28 -6.69 63.75 -6.28
CA THR A 28 -7.67 62.97 -5.49
C THR A 28 -8.98 62.55 -6.13
N ALA A 29 -9.25 61.22 -6.06
CA ALA A 29 -10.54 60.66 -5.72
C ALA A 29 -10.40 59.24 -5.15
N ASN A 30 -10.79 59.02 -3.94
CA ASN A 30 -10.97 57.72 -3.28
C ASN A 30 -12.10 56.97 -3.96
N ALA A 31 -11.85 55.70 -4.32
CA ALA A 31 -12.88 54.69 -4.47
C ALA A 31 -12.36 53.35 -3.95
N PRO A 32 -13.17 52.54 -3.23
CA PRO A 32 -12.69 51.35 -2.54
C PRO A 32 -12.38 50.19 -3.50
N ALA A 33 -11.29 49.49 -3.21
CA ALA A 33 -10.93 48.28 -3.87
C ALA A 33 -12.00 47.20 -3.67
N ALA A 34 -12.70 46.84 -4.71
CA ALA A 34 -13.52 45.62 -4.77
C ALA A 34 -12.58 44.42 -4.77
N ALA A 35 -12.62 43.62 -3.72
CA ALA A 35 -12.06 42.28 -3.71
C ALA A 35 -12.80 41.47 -4.79
N SER A 36 -12.11 41.10 -5.86
CA SER A 36 -12.64 40.13 -6.80
C SER A 36 -12.49 38.75 -6.17
N ASP A 37 -13.59 38.23 -5.62
CA ASP A 37 -13.74 36.82 -5.37
C ASP A 37 -13.56 36.08 -6.70
N ALA A 38 -12.38 35.45 -6.86
CA ALA A 38 -12.16 34.49 -7.91
C ALA A 38 -12.97 33.23 -7.55
N GLN A 39 -14.25 33.25 -7.92
CA GLN A 39 -15.10 32.09 -7.93
C GLN A 39 -14.47 31.11 -8.94
N ALA A 40 -13.88 30.02 -8.41
CA ALA A 40 -13.47 28.88 -9.24
C ALA A 40 -14.73 28.38 -9.94
N SER A 41 -14.82 28.66 -11.24
CA SER A 41 -15.88 28.14 -12.11
C SER A 41 -15.69 26.63 -12.17
N ALA A 42 -16.56 25.89 -11.50
CA ALA A 42 -16.71 24.46 -11.74
C ALA A 42 -17.02 24.26 -13.22
N ALA A 43 -16.18 23.52 -13.92
CA ALA A 43 -16.42 23.14 -15.31
C ALA A 43 -17.77 22.41 -15.39
N PRO A 44 -18.59 22.66 -16.44
CA PRO A 44 -19.88 21.99 -16.56
C PRO A 44 -19.66 20.48 -16.66
N ALA A 45 -20.29 19.73 -15.75
CA ALA A 45 -20.34 18.28 -15.80
C ALA A 45 -20.80 17.83 -17.20
N GLY A 46 -19.97 17.06 -17.89
CA GLY A 46 -20.30 16.51 -19.19
C GLY A 46 -21.60 15.68 -19.11
N LYS A 47 -22.42 15.72 -20.17
CA LYS A 47 -23.74 15.09 -20.23
C LYS A 47 -23.72 13.55 -20.25
N GLY A 48 -22.64 12.88 -19.84
CA GLY A 48 -22.49 11.44 -19.83
C GLY A 48 -21.94 10.90 -18.49
N PRO A 49 -21.88 9.58 -18.31
CA PRO A 49 -21.30 8.97 -17.13
C PRO A 49 -19.82 9.36 -16.96
N MET A 50 -19.38 9.50 -15.71
CA MET A 50 -18.00 9.76 -15.41
C MET A 50 -17.16 8.50 -15.67
N GLY A 51 -16.11 8.61 -16.49
CA GLY A 51 -15.16 7.52 -16.71
C GLY A 51 -14.27 7.30 -15.49
N VAL A 52 -14.26 6.09 -14.96
CA VAL A 52 -13.37 5.61 -13.88
C VAL A 52 -12.61 4.41 -14.41
N ALA A 53 -11.30 4.40 -14.30
CA ALA A 53 -10.49 3.29 -14.78
C ALA A 53 -9.66 2.67 -13.66
N PHE A 54 -9.48 1.34 -13.73
CA PHE A 54 -8.61 0.56 -12.87
C PHE A 54 -7.56 -0.15 -13.72
N VAL A 55 -6.30 -0.01 -13.33
CA VAL A 55 -5.16 -0.66 -13.98
C VAL A 55 -4.57 -1.67 -13.02
N TYR A 56 -4.69 -2.95 -13.36
CA TYR A 56 -4.31 -4.09 -12.53
C TYR A 56 -2.99 -4.70 -12.98
N ILE A 57 -2.13 -5.03 -12.00
CA ILE A 57 -0.87 -5.75 -12.23
C ILE A 57 -1.12 -7.21 -12.64
N GLY A 58 -2.17 -7.81 -12.15
CA GLY A 58 -2.54 -9.21 -12.36
C GLY A 58 -3.94 -9.39 -12.92
N ASN A 59 -4.45 -10.60 -12.79
CA ASN A 59 -5.81 -10.99 -13.18
C ASN A 59 -6.73 -10.95 -11.97
N PRO A 60 -7.97 -10.43 -12.07
CA PRO A 60 -8.95 -10.42 -10.98
C PRO A 60 -9.33 -11.79 -10.41
N GLY A 61 -8.91 -12.87 -11.06
CA GLY A 61 -9.09 -14.25 -10.59
C GLY A 61 -7.96 -14.78 -9.72
N ASP A 62 -6.95 -13.97 -9.35
CA ASP A 62 -5.78 -14.38 -8.56
C ASP A 62 -6.12 -14.81 -7.13
N ALA A 63 -7.25 -14.35 -6.59
CA ALA A 63 -7.71 -14.50 -5.23
C ALA A 63 -6.94 -13.65 -4.18
N GLY A 64 -6.00 -12.84 -4.62
CA GLY A 64 -5.17 -11.96 -3.80
C GLY A 64 -5.40 -10.48 -4.07
N TRP A 65 -4.31 -9.77 -4.34
CA TRP A 65 -4.29 -8.32 -4.49
C TRP A 65 -5.25 -7.80 -5.56
N THR A 66 -5.14 -8.31 -6.81
CA THR A 66 -6.00 -7.84 -7.90
C THR A 66 -7.46 -8.19 -7.66
N TYR A 67 -7.74 -9.36 -7.08
CA TYR A 67 -9.11 -9.71 -6.68
C TYR A 67 -9.69 -8.72 -5.68
N ALA A 68 -8.94 -8.31 -4.65
CA ALA A 68 -9.41 -7.34 -3.66
C ALA A 68 -9.74 -5.98 -4.29
N HIS A 69 -8.89 -5.48 -5.18
CA HIS A 69 -9.16 -4.25 -5.95
C HIS A 69 -10.39 -4.36 -6.85
N GLU A 70 -10.58 -5.51 -7.49
CA GLU A 70 -11.76 -5.77 -8.33
C GLU A 70 -13.06 -5.78 -7.51
N GLN A 71 -13.04 -6.29 -6.26
CA GLN A 71 -14.23 -6.18 -5.40
C GLN A 71 -14.56 -4.71 -5.09
N GLY A 72 -13.56 -3.87 -4.86
CA GLY A 72 -13.75 -2.43 -4.70
C GLY A 72 -14.30 -1.76 -5.97
N ALA A 73 -13.80 -2.12 -7.16
CA ALA A 73 -14.32 -1.62 -8.44
C ALA A 73 -15.78 -2.03 -8.66
N LYS A 74 -16.15 -3.27 -8.33
CA LYS A 74 -17.56 -3.73 -8.37
C LYS A 74 -18.45 -2.98 -7.39
N ALA A 75 -17.95 -2.62 -6.22
CA ALA A 75 -18.71 -1.80 -5.27
C ALA A 75 -18.98 -0.39 -5.83
N VAL A 76 -18.04 0.20 -6.56
CA VAL A 76 -18.24 1.46 -7.29
C VAL A 76 -19.35 1.31 -8.33
N GLU A 77 -19.31 0.28 -9.18
CA GLU A 77 -20.37 0.01 -10.18
C GLU A 77 -21.75 -0.18 -9.51
N ALA A 78 -21.79 -0.98 -8.46
CA ALA A 78 -23.03 -1.25 -7.73
C ALA A 78 -23.64 0.02 -7.11
N LYS A 79 -22.78 0.94 -6.62
CA LYS A 79 -23.24 2.19 -6.00
C LYS A 79 -23.73 3.21 -7.02
N TYR A 80 -23.01 3.37 -8.13
CA TYR A 80 -23.27 4.51 -9.03
C TYR A 80 -24.07 4.16 -10.27
N GLY A 81 -24.09 2.87 -10.68
CA GLY A 81 -24.84 2.43 -11.88
C GLY A 81 -24.46 3.27 -13.10
N ASP A 82 -25.47 3.80 -13.79
CA ASP A 82 -25.31 4.58 -15.03
C ASP A 82 -24.59 5.94 -14.84
N LYS A 83 -24.26 6.34 -13.63
CA LYS A 83 -23.53 7.61 -13.36
C LYS A 83 -22.04 7.48 -13.61
N VAL A 84 -21.50 6.27 -13.60
CA VAL A 84 -20.10 5.98 -13.90
C VAL A 84 -19.96 4.91 -14.97
N THR A 85 -18.87 4.99 -15.73
CA THR A 85 -18.43 3.89 -16.60
C THR A 85 -17.10 3.38 -16.08
N VAL A 86 -17.04 2.13 -15.63
CA VAL A 86 -15.82 1.53 -15.09
C VAL A 86 -15.09 0.77 -16.19
N THR A 87 -13.83 1.16 -16.44
CA THR A 87 -12.90 0.50 -17.36
C THR A 87 -11.85 -0.27 -16.56
N ARG A 88 -11.55 -1.50 -16.95
CA ARG A 88 -10.51 -2.34 -16.36
C ARG A 88 -9.45 -2.67 -17.39
N VAL A 89 -8.18 -2.59 -17.00
CA VAL A 89 -7.05 -3.08 -17.81
C VAL A 89 -6.21 -4.01 -16.94
N GLU A 90 -6.19 -5.27 -17.30
CA GLU A 90 -5.60 -6.36 -16.53
C GLU A 90 -4.20 -6.73 -17.04
N ASN A 91 -3.39 -7.34 -16.16
CA ASN A 91 -2.06 -7.87 -16.50
C ASN A 91 -1.15 -6.81 -17.13
N VAL A 92 -1.17 -5.60 -16.59
CA VAL A 92 -0.33 -4.50 -17.06
C VAL A 92 1.02 -4.56 -16.34
N PRO A 93 2.13 -4.86 -17.05
CA PRO A 93 3.45 -4.86 -16.43
C PRO A 93 3.85 -3.46 -15.94
N GLU A 94 4.61 -3.44 -14.85
CA GLU A 94 5.21 -2.20 -14.35
C GLU A 94 6.21 -1.62 -15.36
N GLY A 95 6.42 -0.31 -15.32
CA GLY A 95 7.35 0.40 -16.21
C GLY A 95 6.70 1.00 -17.47
N ALA A 96 7.32 0.86 -18.64
CA ALA A 96 6.88 1.56 -19.87
C ALA A 96 5.48 1.17 -20.35
N ASP A 97 5.08 -0.08 -20.15
CA ASP A 97 3.76 -0.55 -20.55
C ASP A 97 2.66 0.09 -19.70
N SER A 98 2.87 0.24 -18.41
CA SER A 98 1.90 0.92 -17.54
C SER A 98 1.76 2.41 -17.91
N GLU A 99 2.85 3.11 -18.22
CA GLU A 99 2.78 4.51 -18.67
C GLU A 99 1.90 4.65 -19.93
N ARG A 100 2.08 3.78 -20.92
CA ARG A 100 1.27 3.77 -22.14
C ARG A 100 -0.22 3.56 -21.83
N VAL A 101 -0.54 2.63 -20.91
CA VAL A 101 -1.93 2.35 -20.51
C VAL A 101 -2.55 3.54 -19.80
N PHE A 102 -1.85 4.18 -18.85
CA PHE A 102 -2.36 5.37 -18.15
C PHE A 102 -2.65 6.52 -19.11
N ARG A 103 -1.75 6.78 -20.07
CA ARG A 103 -1.93 7.78 -21.11
C ARG A 103 -3.14 7.50 -22.01
N ASP A 104 -3.30 6.26 -22.42
CA ASP A 104 -4.44 5.84 -23.24
C ASP A 104 -5.76 6.05 -22.51
N LEU A 105 -5.85 5.63 -21.25
CA LEU A 105 -7.04 5.81 -20.42
C LEU A 105 -7.39 7.29 -20.19
N ALA A 106 -6.40 8.13 -19.90
CA ALA A 106 -6.57 9.58 -19.75
C ALA A 106 -7.07 10.21 -21.06
N SER A 107 -6.45 9.85 -22.19
CA SER A 107 -6.82 10.34 -23.53
C SER A 107 -8.23 9.92 -23.94
N LYS A 108 -8.73 8.78 -23.47
CA LYS A 108 -10.08 8.29 -23.72
C LYS A 108 -11.16 8.96 -22.85
N GLY A 109 -10.78 9.93 -22.02
CA GLY A 109 -11.71 10.78 -21.27
C GLY A 109 -12.07 10.24 -19.88
N ASN A 110 -11.37 9.22 -19.35
CA ASN A 110 -11.53 8.87 -17.96
C ASN A 110 -11.15 10.07 -17.07
N LYS A 111 -11.93 10.33 -16.04
CA LYS A 111 -11.73 11.43 -15.10
C LYS A 111 -11.01 11.00 -13.82
N LEU A 112 -11.03 9.71 -13.52
CA LEU A 112 -10.38 9.11 -12.39
C LEU A 112 -9.72 7.80 -12.82
N VAL A 113 -8.42 7.64 -12.52
CA VAL A 113 -7.64 6.45 -12.89
C VAL A 113 -6.90 5.93 -11.67
N PHE A 114 -7.24 4.72 -11.24
CA PHE A 114 -6.56 3.99 -10.19
C PHE A 114 -5.45 3.10 -10.78
N GLY A 115 -4.23 3.25 -10.29
CA GLY A 115 -3.11 2.37 -10.57
C GLY A 115 -2.83 1.51 -9.35
N THR A 116 -2.99 0.19 -9.46
CA THR A 116 -3.03 -0.73 -8.33
C THR A 116 -1.76 -1.56 -8.19
N SER A 117 -0.59 -0.96 -8.39
CA SER A 117 0.70 -1.60 -8.13
C SER A 117 1.76 -0.59 -7.72
N PHE A 118 2.63 -0.98 -6.78
CA PHE A 118 3.73 -0.15 -6.29
C PHE A 118 4.62 0.40 -7.41
N GLY A 119 4.99 -0.44 -8.38
CA GLY A 119 5.88 -0.06 -9.48
C GLY A 119 5.25 0.83 -10.55
N TYR A 120 3.97 1.20 -10.43
CA TYR A 120 3.33 2.18 -11.33
C TYR A 120 3.69 3.63 -11.03
N MET A 121 4.38 3.90 -9.92
CA MET A 121 4.62 5.24 -9.39
C MET A 121 5.19 6.22 -10.42
N ASP A 122 6.32 5.90 -11.05
CA ASP A 122 6.97 6.81 -12.00
C ASP A 122 6.15 7.00 -13.27
N SER A 123 5.45 5.97 -13.73
CA SER A 123 4.53 6.01 -14.88
C SER A 123 3.36 6.95 -14.61
N MET A 124 2.78 6.88 -13.40
CA MET A 124 1.65 7.72 -13.01
C MET A 124 2.09 9.17 -12.79
N VAL A 125 3.24 9.43 -12.16
CA VAL A 125 3.79 10.79 -12.00
C VAL A 125 3.98 11.47 -13.35
N LYS A 126 4.58 10.79 -14.32
CA LYS A 126 4.77 11.31 -15.68
C LYS A 126 3.45 11.58 -16.39
N THR A 127 2.51 10.62 -16.30
CA THR A 127 1.21 10.77 -16.95
C THR A 127 0.40 11.89 -16.34
N ALA A 128 0.36 12.00 -15.00
CA ALA A 128 -0.37 13.06 -14.31
C ALA A 128 0.07 14.46 -14.73
N ALA A 129 1.37 14.67 -14.98
CA ALA A 129 1.90 15.95 -15.44
C ALA A 129 1.35 16.35 -16.82
N ASP A 130 1.06 15.39 -17.70
CA ASP A 130 0.57 15.65 -19.06
C ASP A 130 -0.96 15.71 -19.14
N PHE A 131 -1.67 15.25 -18.12
CA PHE A 131 -3.13 15.22 -18.06
C PHE A 131 -3.67 15.89 -16.79
N PRO A 132 -3.52 17.20 -16.62
CA PRO A 132 -3.85 17.91 -15.37
C PRO A 132 -5.35 17.89 -15.02
N ASP A 133 -6.24 17.61 -15.98
CA ASP A 133 -7.70 17.51 -15.78
C ASP A 133 -8.19 16.09 -15.43
N VAL A 134 -7.26 15.14 -15.24
CA VAL A 134 -7.54 13.76 -14.83
C VAL A 134 -6.98 13.54 -13.44
N THR A 135 -7.79 12.97 -12.56
CA THR A 135 -7.36 12.55 -11.23
C THR A 135 -6.74 11.15 -11.31
N PHE A 136 -5.58 11.00 -10.69
CA PHE A 136 -4.88 9.73 -10.56
C PHE A 136 -4.77 9.33 -9.10
N GLU A 137 -4.95 8.04 -8.82
CA GLU A 137 -4.80 7.45 -7.49
C GLU A 137 -3.87 6.25 -7.55
N HIS A 138 -2.78 6.30 -6.81
CA HIS A 138 -1.74 5.30 -6.82
C HIS A 138 -1.73 4.49 -5.52
N ALA A 139 -2.01 3.19 -5.62
CA ALA A 139 -1.91 2.25 -4.49
C ALA A 139 -0.46 2.07 -4.05
N THR A 140 -0.22 2.14 -2.74
CA THR A 140 1.09 1.93 -2.09
C THR A 140 2.20 2.92 -2.53
N GLY A 141 1.81 4.01 -3.22
CA GLY A 141 2.74 5.05 -3.66
C GLY A 141 3.16 6.03 -2.56
N PHE A 142 4.27 6.73 -2.80
CA PHE A 142 4.76 7.79 -1.90
C PHE A 142 5.13 9.09 -2.64
N LYS A 143 4.88 9.15 -3.96
CA LYS A 143 5.02 10.38 -4.75
C LYS A 143 3.63 10.89 -5.11
N SER A 144 3.38 12.18 -4.85
CA SER A 144 2.12 12.86 -5.18
C SER A 144 2.35 14.05 -6.12
N ALA A 145 1.27 14.51 -6.77
CA ALA A 145 1.24 15.69 -7.61
C ALA A 145 -0.13 16.39 -7.44
N PRO A 146 -0.35 17.60 -7.98
CA PRO A 146 -1.64 18.29 -7.80
C PRO A 146 -2.88 17.46 -8.16
N ASN A 147 -2.76 16.53 -9.12
CA ASN A 147 -3.81 15.63 -9.58
C ASN A 147 -3.45 14.14 -9.40
N LEU A 148 -2.44 13.82 -8.58
CA LEU A 148 -2.04 12.46 -8.22
C LEU A 148 -2.03 12.31 -6.72
N GLY A 149 -2.96 11.53 -6.18
CA GLY A 149 -3.01 11.07 -4.81
C GLY A 149 -2.35 9.70 -4.63
N THR A 150 -2.11 9.35 -3.37
CA THR A 150 -1.61 8.03 -2.98
C THR A 150 -2.49 7.46 -1.88
N TYR A 151 -2.72 6.16 -1.94
CA TYR A 151 -3.48 5.44 -0.92
C TYR A 151 -2.83 4.11 -0.60
N ASP A 152 -2.98 3.68 0.63
CA ASP A 152 -2.43 2.42 1.12
C ASP A 152 -3.28 1.89 2.29
N VAL A 153 -3.12 0.63 2.62
CA VAL A 153 -3.71 -0.02 3.78
C VAL A 153 -2.60 -0.47 4.73
N ARG A 154 -2.84 -0.34 6.03
CA ARG A 154 -1.96 -0.85 7.10
C ARG A 154 -2.03 -2.37 7.17
N THR A 155 -1.61 -3.04 6.08
CA THR A 155 -1.66 -4.50 5.93
C THR A 155 -0.95 -5.23 7.07
N TYR A 156 0.05 -4.57 7.67
CA TYR A 156 0.76 -5.07 8.85
C TYR A 156 -0.14 -5.27 10.08
N GLU A 157 -1.28 -4.57 10.18
CA GLU A 157 -2.24 -4.79 11.27
C GLU A 157 -2.94 -6.14 11.10
N GLY A 158 -3.34 -6.49 9.87
CA GLY A 158 -3.88 -7.82 9.54
C GLY A 158 -2.86 -8.93 9.73
N ALA A 159 -1.60 -8.71 9.28
CA ALA A 159 -0.50 -9.63 9.50
C ALA A 159 -0.24 -9.86 11.00
N HIS A 160 -0.30 -8.81 11.81
CA HIS A 160 -0.16 -8.90 13.26
C HIS A 160 -1.26 -9.77 13.90
N LEU A 161 -2.52 -9.58 13.51
CA LEU A 161 -3.61 -10.44 13.99
C LEU A 161 -3.42 -11.90 13.58
N ALA A 162 -2.95 -12.17 12.35
CA ALA A 162 -2.59 -13.50 11.91
C ALA A 162 -1.44 -14.08 12.75
N GLY A 163 -0.44 -13.26 13.10
CA GLY A 163 0.66 -13.63 13.98
C GLY A 163 0.19 -14.10 15.37
N VAL A 164 -0.81 -13.41 15.96
CA VAL A 164 -1.44 -13.86 17.23
C VAL A 164 -1.97 -15.29 17.10
N VAL A 165 -2.69 -15.58 16.01
CA VAL A 165 -3.19 -16.95 15.76
C VAL A 165 -2.04 -17.92 15.56
N GLY A 166 -1.05 -17.56 14.73
CA GLY A 166 0.12 -18.40 14.40
C GLY A 166 0.90 -18.83 15.64
N GLY A 167 1.12 -17.91 16.59
CA GLY A 167 1.79 -18.20 17.85
C GLY A 167 1.05 -19.20 18.74
N HIS A 168 -0.28 -19.19 18.69
CA HIS A 168 -1.12 -20.16 19.43
C HIS A 168 -1.20 -21.53 18.76
N VAL A 169 -1.11 -21.60 17.42
CA VAL A 169 -1.42 -22.81 16.65
C VAL A 169 -0.18 -23.65 16.35
N THR A 170 0.97 -23.02 16.09
CA THR A 170 2.18 -23.76 15.76
C THR A 170 2.61 -24.71 16.87
N LYS A 171 2.96 -25.93 16.49
CA LYS A 171 3.50 -26.98 17.36
C LYS A 171 5.00 -27.15 17.18
N SER A 172 5.49 -26.92 15.98
CA SER A 172 6.93 -26.98 15.65
C SER A 172 7.72 -25.75 16.13
N ASN A 173 7.02 -24.65 16.45
CA ASN A 173 7.57 -23.30 16.64
C ASN A 173 8.25 -22.74 15.37
N VAL A 174 8.00 -23.33 14.20
CA VAL A 174 8.51 -22.85 12.91
C VAL A 174 7.33 -22.47 12.04
N ILE A 175 7.25 -21.19 11.67
CA ILE A 175 6.27 -20.66 10.73
C ILE A 175 7.01 -20.27 9.45
N GLY A 176 6.53 -20.72 8.30
CA GLY A 176 7.07 -20.35 7.00
C GLY A 176 6.38 -19.10 6.45
N TYR A 177 7.12 -18.16 5.92
CA TYR A 177 6.58 -16.95 5.29
C TYR A 177 7.03 -16.88 3.82
N VAL A 178 6.08 -17.02 2.89
CA VAL A 178 6.33 -16.83 1.46
C VAL A 178 6.16 -15.34 1.16
N ALA A 179 7.26 -14.69 0.80
CA ALA A 179 7.33 -13.25 0.60
C ALA A 179 7.55 -12.88 -0.88
N SER A 180 6.85 -11.86 -1.34
CA SER A 180 6.87 -11.38 -2.73
C SER A 180 8.14 -10.60 -3.07
N VAL A 181 8.12 -9.29 -2.92
CA VAL A 181 9.18 -8.35 -3.29
C VAL A 181 9.72 -7.68 -2.02
N PRO A 182 11.05 -7.51 -1.85
CA PRO A 182 11.63 -6.98 -0.62
C PRO A 182 11.52 -5.44 -0.52
N ILE A 183 10.29 -4.96 -0.41
CA ILE A 183 9.97 -3.55 -0.15
C ILE A 183 9.56 -3.34 1.31
N PRO A 184 9.60 -2.10 1.83
CA PRO A 184 9.28 -1.79 3.22
C PRO A 184 7.92 -2.33 3.69
N GLU A 185 6.90 -2.33 2.83
CA GLU A 185 5.58 -2.87 3.15
C GLU A 185 5.65 -4.36 3.51
N VAL A 186 6.26 -5.19 2.65
CA VAL A 186 6.35 -6.64 2.85
C VAL A 186 7.22 -6.97 4.07
N ILE A 187 8.32 -6.24 4.27
CA ILE A 187 9.19 -6.38 5.43
C ILE A 187 8.40 -6.07 6.72
N ARG A 188 7.65 -4.98 6.72
CA ARG A 188 6.79 -4.54 7.83
C ARG A 188 5.73 -5.59 8.18
N ASN A 189 5.13 -6.23 7.18
CA ASN A 189 4.15 -7.30 7.37
C ASN A 189 4.78 -8.53 8.05
N ILE A 190 5.98 -8.94 7.60
CA ILE A 190 6.76 -10.02 8.21
C ILE A 190 7.08 -9.72 9.67
N ASP A 191 7.53 -8.49 9.94
CA ASP A 191 7.91 -8.06 11.28
C ASP A 191 6.70 -8.01 12.22
N ALA A 192 5.59 -7.40 11.80
CA ALA A 192 4.38 -7.30 12.59
C ALA A 192 3.79 -8.69 12.93
N PHE A 193 3.80 -9.61 11.95
CA PHE A 193 3.43 -11.01 12.15
C PHE A 193 4.34 -11.68 13.19
N THR A 194 5.65 -11.51 13.04
CA THR A 194 6.65 -12.15 13.91
C THR A 194 6.58 -11.62 15.34
N ILE A 195 6.42 -10.30 15.51
CA ILE A 195 6.23 -9.67 16.83
C ILE A 195 5.03 -10.34 17.53
N ALA A 196 3.87 -10.37 16.87
CA ALA A 196 2.67 -10.95 17.47
C ALA A 196 2.80 -12.43 17.80
N ALA A 197 3.37 -13.23 16.89
CA ALA A 197 3.57 -14.65 17.11
C ALA A 197 4.49 -14.91 18.30
N ARG A 198 5.54 -14.10 18.47
CA ARG A 198 6.50 -14.22 19.58
C ARG A 198 5.99 -13.64 20.90
N GLU A 199 5.10 -12.66 20.89
CA GLU A 199 4.39 -12.22 22.10
C GLU A 199 3.58 -13.37 22.71
N VAL A 200 2.97 -14.21 21.87
CA VAL A 200 2.20 -15.39 22.29
C VAL A 200 3.14 -16.55 22.63
N ASN A 201 4.11 -16.82 21.77
CA ASN A 201 5.05 -17.94 21.90
C ASN A 201 6.48 -17.49 21.59
N PRO A 202 7.28 -17.13 22.59
CA PRO A 202 8.65 -16.60 22.39
C PRO A 202 9.61 -17.55 21.65
N LYS A 203 9.26 -18.84 21.52
CA LYS A 203 10.08 -19.81 20.78
C LYS A 203 9.87 -19.77 19.27
N VAL A 204 8.84 -19.07 18.80
CA VAL A 204 8.52 -18.99 17.36
C VAL A 204 9.68 -18.40 16.59
N LYS A 205 9.96 -19.04 15.47
CA LYS A 205 10.86 -18.62 14.40
C LYS A 205 10.07 -18.53 13.11
N VAL A 206 10.18 -17.39 12.44
CA VAL A 206 9.54 -17.14 11.15
C VAL A 206 10.61 -17.23 10.07
N LYS A 207 10.55 -18.29 9.25
CA LYS A 207 11.46 -18.50 8.12
C LYS A 207 10.91 -17.86 6.87
N VAL A 208 11.69 -17.00 6.22
CA VAL A 208 11.25 -16.22 5.06
C VAL A 208 11.93 -16.76 3.80
N VAL A 209 11.11 -16.97 2.75
CA VAL A 209 11.58 -17.26 1.39
C VAL A 209 11.01 -16.20 0.44
N TRP A 210 11.90 -15.45 -0.21
CA TRP A 210 11.56 -14.44 -1.19
C TRP A 210 11.41 -15.06 -2.58
N ILE A 211 10.32 -14.72 -3.30
CA ILE A 211 10.11 -15.17 -4.69
C ILE A 211 10.46 -14.10 -5.73
N ASN A 212 10.67 -12.84 -5.29
CA ASN A 212 10.94 -11.67 -6.14
C ASN A 212 9.88 -11.49 -7.26
N SER A 213 8.63 -11.69 -6.91
CA SER A 213 7.47 -11.48 -7.79
C SER A 213 6.22 -11.25 -6.93
N TRP A 214 5.26 -10.50 -7.44
CA TRP A 214 3.94 -10.39 -6.82
C TRP A 214 3.12 -11.66 -7.05
N PHE A 215 3.16 -12.20 -8.26
CA PHE A 215 2.42 -13.37 -8.68
C PHE A 215 3.32 -14.31 -9.48
N ASP A 216 3.62 -15.47 -8.94
CA ASP A 216 4.32 -16.57 -9.62
C ASP A 216 3.95 -17.89 -8.93
N PRO A 217 2.83 -18.52 -9.33
CA PRO A 217 2.35 -19.75 -8.69
C PRO A 217 3.39 -20.87 -8.63
N GLY A 218 4.31 -20.93 -9.59
CA GLY A 218 5.38 -21.92 -9.60
C GLY A 218 6.42 -21.69 -8.50
N LYS A 219 6.89 -20.44 -8.36
CA LYS A 219 7.83 -20.07 -7.29
C LYS A 219 7.17 -20.09 -5.92
N GLU A 220 5.90 -19.67 -5.83
CA GLU A 220 5.13 -19.72 -4.58
C GLU A 220 5.02 -21.15 -4.05
N ARG A 221 4.73 -22.12 -4.92
CA ARG A 221 4.70 -23.55 -4.56
C ARG A 221 6.06 -24.03 -4.08
N GLN A 222 7.12 -23.73 -4.83
CA GLN A 222 8.49 -24.12 -4.46
C GLN A 222 8.91 -23.52 -3.11
N ALA A 223 8.59 -22.26 -2.86
CA ALA A 223 8.87 -21.59 -1.60
C ALA A 223 8.10 -22.24 -0.43
N ALA A 224 6.80 -22.47 -0.60
CA ALA A 224 5.96 -23.11 0.39
C ALA A 224 6.45 -24.52 0.72
N GLU A 225 6.73 -25.37 -0.29
CA GLU A 225 7.25 -26.72 -0.09
C GLU A 225 8.63 -26.73 0.57
N SER A 226 9.50 -25.78 0.23
CA SER A 226 10.81 -25.60 0.87
C SER A 226 10.65 -25.27 2.36
N LEU A 227 9.73 -24.37 2.72
CA LEU A 227 9.45 -24.00 4.11
C LEU A 227 8.88 -25.17 4.92
N VAL A 228 7.98 -25.96 4.33
CA VAL A 228 7.48 -27.20 4.93
C VAL A 228 8.62 -28.20 5.17
N GLY A 229 9.50 -28.37 4.18
CA GLY A 229 10.71 -29.22 4.30
C GLY A 229 11.67 -28.74 5.39
N GLN A 230 11.62 -27.47 5.76
CA GLN A 230 12.40 -26.87 6.86
C GLN A 230 11.69 -26.93 8.21
N GLY A 231 10.55 -27.63 8.32
CA GLY A 231 9.84 -27.87 9.56
C GLY A 231 8.71 -26.89 9.86
N ALA A 232 8.30 -26.05 8.92
CA ALA A 232 7.14 -25.19 9.10
C ALA A 232 5.85 -26.05 9.17
N ASP A 233 5.05 -25.83 10.19
CA ASP A 233 3.72 -26.42 10.35
C ASP A 233 2.58 -25.40 10.19
N VAL A 234 2.94 -24.14 10.00
CA VAL A 234 2.06 -23.02 9.63
C VAL A 234 2.72 -22.23 8.51
N LEU A 235 1.97 -21.84 7.48
CA LEU A 235 2.42 -20.96 6.43
C LEU A 235 1.69 -19.61 6.48
N MET A 236 2.45 -18.54 6.28
CA MET A 236 1.97 -17.19 5.99
C MET A 236 2.46 -16.77 4.62
N GLN A 237 1.75 -15.87 3.98
CA GLN A 237 2.08 -15.42 2.64
C GLN A 237 1.84 -13.91 2.50
N ASN A 238 2.61 -13.29 1.59
CA ASN A 238 2.36 -11.95 1.05
C ASN A 238 2.64 -12.04 -0.46
N VAL A 239 1.83 -12.85 -1.12
CA VAL A 239 1.84 -13.13 -2.57
C VAL A 239 0.40 -13.24 -3.06
N ASP A 240 0.18 -13.04 -4.37
CA ASP A 240 -1.14 -12.77 -4.92
C ASP A 240 -1.93 -14.04 -5.30
N SER A 241 -1.38 -15.26 -5.16
CA SER A 241 -2.13 -16.47 -5.49
C SER A 241 -2.52 -17.29 -4.27
N ALA A 242 -3.47 -18.20 -4.47
CA ALA A 242 -3.89 -19.13 -3.43
C ALA A 242 -3.00 -20.39 -3.31
N VAL A 243 -1.87 -20.46 -4.02
CA VAL A 243 -1.05 -21.68 -4.11
C VAL A 243 -0.44 -22.07 -2.76
N VAL A 244 -0.04 -21.10 -1.94
CA VAL A 244 0.51 -21.39 -0.60
C VAL A 244 -0.54 -22.08 0.27
N MET A 245 -1.81 -21.65 0.20
CA MET A 245 -2.93 -22.27 0.88
C MET A 245 -3.17 -23.70 0.36
N GLN A 246 -3.11 -23.91 -0.94
CA GLN A 246 -3.26 -25.24 -1.57
C GLN A 246 -2.13 -26.19 -1.14
N VAL A 247 -0.88 -25.73 -1.08
CA VAL A 247 0.24 -26.52 -0.57
C VAL A 247 0.00 -26.92 0.90
N ALA A 248 -0.46 -25.98 1.72
CA ALA A 248 -0.76 -26.29 3.12
C ALA A 248 -1.85 -27.38 3.25
N GLU A 249 -2.89 -27.31 2.42
CA GLU A 249 -3.97 -28.32 2.37
C GLU A 249 -3.41 -29.69 1.95
N GLU A 250 -2.61 -29.75 0.89
CA GLU A 250 -1.96 -30.96 0.39
C GLU A 250 -1.02 -31.60 1.44
N LYS A 251 -0.26 -30.77 2.17
CA LYS A 251 0.71 -31.22 3.19
C LYS A 251 0.07 -31.45 4.56
N LYS A 252 -1.23 -31.17 4.72
CA LYS A 252 -2.00 -31.29 5.98
C LYS A 252 -1.40 -30.48 7.12
N ILE A 253 -0.95 -29.27 6.81
CA ILE A 253 -0.51 -28.26 7.75
C ILE A 253 -1.45 -27.06 7.68
N HIS A 254 -1.16 -25.98 8.40
CA HIS A 254 -2.03 -24.82 8.40
C HIS A 254 -1.47 -23.66 7.58
N ALA A 255 -2.37 -22.78 7.12
CA ALA A 255 -1.98 -21.55 6.43
C ALA A 255 -2.96 -20.40 6.65
N PHE A 256 -2.47 -19.18 6.39
CA PHE A 256 -3.25 -17.95 6.33
C PHE A 256 -3.50 -17.54 4.89
N GLY A 257 -4.69 -17.00 4.61
CA GLY A 257 -4.99 -16.27 3.40
C GLY A 257 -4.49 -14.81 3.48
N TRP A 258 -4.28 -14.21 2.32
CA TRP A 258 -3.78 -12.85 2.17
C TRP A 258 -4.64 -12.07 1.17
N ASP A 259 -4.89 -10.79 1.45
CA ASP A 259 -5.69 -9.82 0.69
C ASP A 259 -7.17 -10.16 0.56
N SER A 260 -7.57 -11.41 0.58
CA SER A 260 -8.95 -11.87 0.50
C SER A 260 -9.22 -13.14 1.31
N ASP A 261 -10.50 -13.53 1.45
CA ASP A 261 -10.86 -14.81 2.04
C ASP A 261 -10.45 -15.97 1.12
N MET A 262 -9.38 -16.67 1.53
CA MET A 262 -8.83 -17.83 0.82
C MET A 262 -9.33 -19.18 1.36
N SER A 263 -10.33 -19.21 2.26
CA SER A 263 -10.80 -20.43 2.93
C SER A 263 -11.21 -21.56 1.97
N LYS A 264 -11.74 -21.22 0.81
CA LYS A 264 -12.17 -22.20 -0.21
C LYS A 264 -11.02 -22.96 -0.88
N PHE A 265 -9.78 -22.44 -0.82
CA PHE A 265 -8.61 -23.05 -1.45
C PHE A 265 -7.87 -24.05 -0.57
N GLY A 266 -8.19 -24.10 0.72
CA GLY A 266 -7.63 -25.05 1.67
C GLY A 266 -8.52 -25.17 2.91
N PRO A 267 -9.73 -25.77 2.80
CA PRO A 267 -10.75 -25.70 3.85
C PRO A 267 -10.32 -26.37 5.16
N ASN A 268 -9.36 -27.28 5.13
CA ASN A 268 -8.81 -27.91 6.33
C ASN A 268 -7.54 -27.24 6.83
N ALA A 269 -6.77 -26.61 5.94
CA ALA A 269 -5.52 -25.92 6.27
C ALA A 269 -5.76 -24.48 6.75
N HIS A 270 -6.81 -23.84 6.26
CA HIS A 270 -7.08 -22.41 6.48
C HIS A 270 -7.30 -22.11 7.98
N LEU A 271 -6.55 -21.14 8.50
CA LEU A 271 -6.74 -20.59 9.85
C LEU A 271 -7.60 -19.34 9.85
N ALA A 272 -7.24 -18.38 9.03
CA ALA A 272 -7.91 -17.11 8.81
C ALA A 272 -7.32 -16.43 7.59
N SER A 273 -7.92 -15.34 7.11
CA SER A 273 -7.35 -14.50 6.04
C SER A 273 -7.25 -13.05 6.50
N ALA A 274 -6.09 -12.41 6.27
CA ALA A 274 -5.98 -10.96 6.35
C ALA A 274 -6.52 -10.37 5.04
N ALA A 275 -7.72 -9.82 5.09
CA ALA A 275 -8.45 -9.36 3.90
C ALA A 275 -8.58 -7.84 3.87
N ILE A 276 -8.39 -7.26 2.69
CA ILE A 276 -8.49 -5.84 2.41
C ILE A 276 -9.86 -5.52 1.82
N ASP A 277 -10.49 -4.44 2.27
CA ASP A 277 -11.69 -3.88 1.67
C ASP A 277 -11.43 -2.47 1.09
N TRP A 278 -11.19 -2.38 -0.20
CA TRP A 278 -11.00 -1.14 -0.94
C TRP A 278 -12.32 -0.39 -1.24
N SER A 279 -13.47 -1.00 -0.97
CA SER A 279 -14.77 -0.47 -1.39
C SER A 279 -15.05 0.92 -0.85
N LYS A 280 -14.78 1.13 0.44
CA LYS A 280 -15.02 2.42 1.10
C LYS A 280 -14.14 3.53 0.53
N TYR A 281 -12.86 3.23 0.31
CA TYR A 281 -11.92 4.17 -0.27
C TYR A 281 -12.33 4.58 -1.68
N TYR A 282 -12.58 3.61 -2.56
CA TYR A 282 -12.95 3.88 -3.95
C TYR A 282 -14.25 4.65 -4.08
N ILE A 283 -15.26 4.27 -3.30
CA ILE A 283 -16.54 4.95 -3.26
C ILE A 283 -16.36 6.42 -2.84
N ARG A 284 -15.60 6.68 -1.78
CA ARG A 284 -15.30 8.03 -1.30
C ARG A 284 -14.58 8.85 -2.37
N THR A 285 -13.54 8.29 -2.97
CA THR A 285 -12.74 8.98 -3.99
C THR A 285 -13.59 9.33 -5.23
N VAL A 286 -14.47 8.42 -5.68
CA VAL A 286 -15.41 8.69 -6.76
C VAL A 286 -16.37 9.83 -6.39
N ASP A 287 -16.92 9.84 -5.16
CA ASP A 287 -17.78 10.93 -4.68
C ASP A 287 -17.02 12.28 -4.68
N GLU A 288 -15.80 12.31 -4.18
CA GLU A 288 -14.97 13.51 -4.12
C GLU A 288 -14.65 14.07 -5.50
N VAL A 289 -14.32 13.21 -6.47
CA VAL A 289 -14.05 13.61 -7.86
C VAL A 289 -15.32 14.12 -8.52
N MET A 290 -16.46 13.45 -8.35
CA MET A 290 -17.75 13.88 -8.90
C MET A 290 -18.19 15.25 -8.35
N GLN A 291 -17.86 15.53 -7.09
CA GLN A 291 -18.21 16.78 -6.42
C GLN A 291 -17.14 17.89 -6.60
N GLY A 292 -15.99 17.58 -7.20
CA GLY A 292 -14.88 18.53 -7.35
C GLY A 292 -14.20 18.89 -6.00
N THR A 293 -14.33 18.01 -4.99
CA THR A 293 -13.78 18.20 -3.64
C THR A 293 -12.53 17.37 -3.38
N TRP A 294 -12.16 16.51 -4.32
CA TRP A 294 -10.99 15.65 -4.20
C TRP A 294 -9.70 16.43 -3.94
N LYS A 295 -8.83 15.87 -3.12
CA LYS A 295 -7.50 16.41 -2.80
C LYS A 295 -6.48 15.28 -2.80
N ASN A 296 -5.26 15.59 -3.21
CA ASN A 296 -4.13 14.66 -3.24
C ASN A 296 -3.54 14.33 -1.84
N THR A 297 -4.38 14.28 -0.81
CA THR A 297 -3.95 13.93 0.53
C THR A 297 -3.64 12.44 0.60
N PRO A 298 -2.42 12.03 1.02
CA PRO A 298 -2.11 10.63 1.21
C PRO A 298 -3.05 9.97 2.22
N VAL A 299 -3.52 8.77 1.91
CA VAL A 299 -4.40 7.97 2.78
C VAL A 299 -3.71 6.67 3.14
N TRP A 300 -3.71 6.32 4.43
CA TRP A 300 -3.21 5.06 4.92
C TRP A 300 -4.17 4.53 5.99
N GLY A 301 -5.19 3.81 5.54
CA GLY A 301 -6.23 3.26 6.39
C GLY A 301 -5.82 1.93 7.03
N GLY A 302 -6.54 1.49 8.03
CA GLY A 302 -6.25 0.27 8.77
C GLY A 302 -7.51 -0.38 9.34
N ILE A 303 -7.36 -1.10 10.42
CA ILE A 303 -8.47 -1.70 11.19
C ILE A 303 -9.44 -0.63 11.68
N LYS A 304 -8.94 0.53 12.04
CA LYS A 304 -9.77 1.64 12.52
C LYS A 304 -10.74 2.15 11.45
N GLU A 305 -10.30 2.20 10.20
CA GLU A 305 -11.09 2.60 9.04
C GLU A 305 -11.88 1.41 8.44
N ASP A 306 -11.66 0.19 8.99
CA ASP A 306 -12.25 -1.06 8.53
C ASP A 306 -11.86 -1.35 7.05
N GLU A 307 -10.59 -1.06 6.73
CA GLU A 307 -9.99 -1.32 5.42
C GLU A 307 -9.15 -2.60 5.39
N ILE A 308 -8.76 -3.13 6.57
CA ILE A 308 -8.12 -4.45 6.74
C ILE A 308 -8.70 -5.16 7.96
N ASN A 309 -8.97 -6.46 7.83
CA ASN A 309 -9.47 -7.28 8.92
C ASN A 309 -8.96 -8.72 8.81
N LEU A 310 -8.90 -9.44 9.94
CA LEU A 310 -8.70 -10.88 9.95
C LEU A 310 -10.09 -11.55 9.86
N VAL A 311 -10.39 -12.13 8.71
CA VAL A 311 -11.71 -12.70 8.39
C VAL A 311 -11.69 -14.22 8.30
N ALA A 312 -12.88 -14.83 8.24
CA ALA A 312 -13.08 -16.28 8.06
C ALA A 312 -12.26 -17.13 9.03
N ILE A 313 -12.14 -16.68 10.29
CA ILE A 313 -11.41 -17.43 11.31
C ILE A 313 -12.05 -18.82 11.50
N ASN A 314 -11.26 -19.86 11.22
CA ASN A 314 -11.69 -21.24 11.28
C ASN A 314 -11.79 -21.72 12.73
N ASP A 315 -13.00 -21.80 13.28
CA ASP A 315 -13.28 -22.16 14.68
C ASP A 315 -12.89 -23.61 15.02
N LYS A 316 -12.71 -24.48 14.03
CA LYS A 316 -12.26 -25.87 14.21
C LYS A 316 -10.73 -25.97 14.35
N ALA A 317 -10.00 -25.09 13.66
CA ALA A 317 -8.53 -25.09 13.63
C ALA A 317 -7.92 -24.08 14.62
N VAL A 318 -8.60 -22.97 14.88
CA VAL A 318 -8.14 -21.90 15.76
C VAL A 318 -8.75 -22.03 17.15
N PRO A 319 -7.95 -22.28 18.19
CA PRO A 319 -8.44 -22.43 19.57
C PRO A 319 -9.21 -21.19 20.06
N GLU A 320 -10.17 -21.41 20.95
CA GLU A 320 -10.98 -20.31 21.52
C GLU A 320 -10.12 -19.22 22.18
N ALA A 321 -9.04 -19.62 22.87
CA ALA A 321 -8.10 -18.67 23.48
C ALA A 321 -7.46 -17.75 22.43
N ALA A 322 -7.07 -18.30 21.27
CA ALA A 322 -6.52 -17.51 20.17
C ALA A 322 -7.56 -16.56 19.58
N ARG A 323 -8.80 -17.02 19.38
CA ARG A 323 -9.88 -16.17 18.86
C ARG A 323 -10.19 -15.00 19.80
N LYS A 324 -10.22 -15.23 21.12
CA LYS A 324 -10.39 -14.17 22.12
C LYS A 324 -9.22 -13.20 22.12
N ALA A 325 -7.97 -13.68 22.00
CA ALA A 325 -6.79 -12.84 21.93
C ALA A 325 -6.79 -11.95 20.67
N VAL A 326 -7.17 -12.52 19.52
CA VAL A 326 -7.33 -11.75 18.26
C VAL A 326 -8.38 -10.66 18.42
N ALA A 327 -9.57 -10.99 18.95
CA ALA A 327 -10.63 -10.00 19.13
C ALA A 327 -10.19 -8.84 20.05
N ALA A 328 -9.54 -9.15 21.16
CA ALA A 328 -9.01 -8.15 22.07
C ALA A 328 -7.92 -7.28 21.42
N ARG A 329 -7.03 -7.89 20.62
CA ARG A 329 -5.97 -7.17 19.89
C ARG A 329 -6.56 -6.27 18.80
N HIS A 330 -7.50 -6.80 18.03
CA HIS A 330 -8.24 -6.02 17.03
C HIS A 330 -8.88 -4.78 17.64
N ASP A 331 -9.63 -4.94 18.73
CA ASP A 331 -10.28 -3.81 19.42
C ASP A 331 -9.25 -2.80 19.95
N ALA A 332 -8.13 -3.28 20.48
CA ALA A 332 -7.06 -2.39 20.97
C ALA A 332 -6.40 -1.58 19.84
N ILE A 333 -6.19 -2.17 18.66
CA ILE A 333 -5.67 -1.46 17.48
C ILE A 333 -6.70 -0.45 16.98
N ARG A 334 -7.95 -0.88 16.78
CA ARG A 334 -9.05 0.00 16.35
C ARG A 334 -9.20 1.22 17.24
N ASP A 335 -9.11 1.04 18.56
CA ASP A 335 -9.27 2.09 19.55
C ASP A 335 -7.98 2.93 19.74
N GLY A 336 -6.90 2.65 19.01
CA GLY A 336 -5.61 3.34 19.14
C GLY A 336 -4.89 3.08 20.47
N LYS A 337 -5.23 1.99 21.17
CA LYS A 337 -4.63 1.60 22.46
C LYS A 337 -3.43 0.66 22.29
N TYR A 338 -3.23 0.14 21.10
CA TYR A 338 -2.13 -0.74 20.75
C TYR A 338 -1.63 -0.44 19.33
N ASP A 339 -0.31 -0.41 19.16
CA ASP A 339 0.33 -0.34 17.84
C ASP A 339 1.40 -1.45 17.78
N PRO A 340 1.42 -2.28 16.72
CA PRO A 340 2.37 -3.36 16.54
C PRO A 340 3.85 -2.96 16.65
N PHE A 341 4.14 -1.69 16.32
CA PHE A 341 5.50 -1.14 16.35
C PHE A 341 5.76 -0.24 17.57
N THR A 342 5.16 -0.60 18.71
CA THR A 342 5.51 -0.01 20.01
C THR A 342 6.59 -0.86 20.67
N GLY A 343 7.71 -0.22 21.05
CA GLY A 343 8.84 -0.88 21.69
C GLY A 343 8.59 -1.36 23.13
N PRO A 344 9.45 -2.27 23.63
CA PRO A 344 10.79 -2.53 23.07
C PRO A 344 10.78 -3.53 21.90
N ILE A 345 11.37 -3.17 20.78
CA ILE A 345 11.53 -4.07 19.62
C ILE A 345 13.02 -4.27 19.35
N LYS A 346 13.44 -5.53 19.22
CA LYS A 346 14.80 -5.92 18.88
C LYS A 346 14.90 -6.40 17.44
N GLY A 347 16.00 -6.08 16.80
CA GLY A 347 16.37 -6.61 15.50
C GLY A 347 16.90 -8.04 15.56
N GLN A 348 17.15 -8.65 14.41
CA GLN A 348 17.71 -10.00 14.29
C GLN A 348 19.06 -10.16 15.05
N ASP A 349 19.85 -9.10 15.19
CA ASP A 349 21.11 -9.10 15.92
C ASP A 349 20.93 -8.96 17.45
N GLY A 350 19.69 -8.92 17.92
CA GLY A 350 19.35 -8.77 19.33
C GLY A 350 19.46 -7.35 19.88
N LYS A 351 19.88 -6.37 19.06
CA LYS A 351 19.95 -4.98 19.50
C LYS A 351 18.57 -4.35 19.49
N GLU A 352 18.32 -3.47 20.44
CA GLU A 352 17.08 -2.69 20.50
C GLU A 352 17.03 -1.67 19.35
N ILE A 353 15.99 -1.75 18.53
CA ILE A 353 15.73 -0.84 17.41
C ILE A 353 14.68 0.19 17.82
N VAL A 354 13.61 -0.24 18.51
CA VAL A 354 12.58 0.65 19.03
C VAL A 354 12.61 0.57 20.55
N PRO A 355 12.97 1.67 21.25
CA PRO A 355 13.03 1.68 22.72
C PRO A 355 11.68 1.43 23.38
N ALA A 356 11.74 0.92 24.60
CA ALA A 356 10.53 0.69 25.41
C ALA A 356 9.68 1.97 25.53
N GLY A 357 8.38 1.84 25.25
CA GLY A 357 7.39 2.93 25.32
C GLY A 357 7.43 3.92 24.15
N LYS A 358 8.34 3.78 23.19
CA LYS A 358 8.31 4.52 21.93
C LYS A 358 7.43 3.76 20.93
N THR A 359 6.50 4.46 20.26
CA THR A 359 5.80 3.96 19.08
C THR A 359 6.42 4.58 17.83
N MET A 360 6.71 3.78 16.81
CA MET A 360 7.16 4.28 15.52
C MET A 360 6.05 5.12 14.86
N ASN A 361 6.41 6.29 14.33
CA ASN A 361 5.49 7.08 13.52
C ASN A 361 5.34 6.47 12.10
N ASP A 362 4.44 7.04 11.31
CA ASP A 362 4.14 6.51 9.98
C ASP A 362 5.36 6.58 9.03
N ASP A 363 6.12 7.67 9.06
CA ASP A 363 7.34 7.80 8.24
C ASP A 363 8.39 6.74 8.62
N GLU A 364 8.59 6.49 9.91
CA GLU A 364 9.49 5.44 10.39
C GLU A 364 9.02 4.05 9.92
N LYS A 365 7.71 3.78 9.95
CA LYS A 365 7.13 2.51 9.47
C LYS A 365 7.29 2.35 7.95
N HIS A 366 7.14 3.42 7.17
CA HIS A 366 7.34 3.39 5.71
C HIS A 366 8.80 3.13 5.30
N GLN A 367 9.76 3.30 6.21
CA GLN A 367 11.18 3.11 5.96
C GLN A 367 11.76 1.83 6.56
N ILE A 368 10.92 0.92 7.07
CA ILE A 368 11.38 -0.36 7.63
C ILE A 368 12.13 -1.15 6.56
N ASN A 369 13.41 -1.43 6.83
CA ASN A 369 14.32 -2.19 5.97
C ASN A 369 15.20 -3.15 6.77
N TRP A 370 14.68 -3.65 7.88
CA TRP A 370 15.31 -4.55 8.83
C TRP A 370 14.30 -5.60 9.30
N PHE A 371 14.77 -6.70 9.84
CA PHE A 371 13.94 -7.71 10.45
C PHE A 371 14.02 -7.70 11.97
N VAL A 372 12.91 -8.04 12.61
CA VAL A 372 12.84 -8.23 14.06
C VAL A 372 13.47 -9.55 14.48
N GLU A 373 13.80 -9.62 15.78
CA GLU A 373 14.20 -10.87 16.42
C GLU A 373 13.16 -11.97 16.21
N GLY A 374 13.60 -13.16 15.80
CA GLY A 374 12.74 -14.31 15.51
C GLY A 374 12.50 -14.55 14.02
N VAL A 375 12.79 -13.59 13.16
CA VAL A 375 12.82 -13.81 11.71
C VAL A 375 14.11 -14.54 11.33
N GLU A 376 13.99 -15.66 10.62
CA GLU A 376 15.11 -16.39 10.00
C GLU A 376 15.07 -16.21 8.48
N GLY A 377 16.00 -15.45 7.97
CA GLY A 377 16.12 -15.06 6.58
C GLY A 377 17.02 -13.84 6.44
N SER A 378 17.30 -13.44 5.23
CA SER A 378 18.03 -12.20 4.93
C SER A 378 17.23 -11.36 3.95
N LEU A 379 17.38 -10.04 4.06
CA LEU A 379 16.91 -9.15 3.01
C LEU A 379 17.78 -9.38 1.76
N PRO A 380 17.17 -9.55 0.58
CA PRO A 380 17.91 -9.59 -0.67
C PRO A 380 18.75 -8.30 -0.80
N LYS A 381 19.96 -8.42 -1.32
CA LYS A 381 20.76 -7.23 -1.66
C LYS A 381 20.07 -6.48 -2.79
N GLN A 382 19.78 -5.22 -2.53
CA GLN A 382 19.28 -4.29 -3.55
C GLN A 382 20.33 -4.03 -4.61
#